data_f04fb4f2d7790541310a3573b8b6def9
#
_entry.id   f04fb4f2d7790541310a3573b8b6def9
#
_cell.length_a   1.000
_cell.length_b   1.000
_cell.length_c   1.000
_cell.angle_alpha   90.00
_cell.angle_beta   90.00
_cell.angle_gamma   90.00
#
_symmetry.space_group_name_H-M   'P 1'
#
loop_
_entity.id
_entity.type
_entity.pdbx_description
1 polymer ?
#
loop_
_entity_poly.entity_id
_entity_poly.type
_entity_poly.pdbx_seq_one_letter_code
_entity_poly.pdbx_strand_id
1 'polypeptide(L)'
;SCTIKDLPVPLYYCNNGYALSSLSITDCLVSINTASTIFIAFNGQGWIKDLSFSNSTIYYTVPGSAYFVQMRGRTPSNFSGSGWSTSLRKMSNCTFYQIGTNNRFFNNVINSNSAVFFLEMQNTIFADCVVSSATGTEGVFRRICNAGNYGNVNYTLGYNTYYYSAVPGGFLDYDTSDENGRDHSGTAIKVEPKFVNAANGDFTLSSSEHIAKRCGDPRWLPTTE
;
A
#
# COMPACT_ATOMS: atom_id res chain seq x y z
N SER A 1 10.64 -9.87 14.36
CA SER A 1 9.85 -8.61 14.34
C SER A 1 10.76 -7.41 14.50
N CYS A 2 10.40 -6.31 13.87
CA CYS A 2 11.13 -5.05 13.92
C CYS A 2 10.19 -3.92 14.35
N THR A 3 10.71 -3.00 15.17
CA THR A 3 9.99 -1.75 15.49
C THR A 3 10.89 -0.57 15.17
N ILE A 4 10.40 0.33 14.31
CA ILE A 4 11.05 1.58 13.95
C ILE A 4 10.09 2.70 14.33
N LYS A 5 10.55 3.63 15.18
CA LYS A 5 9.72 4.74 15.61
C LYS A 5 10.24 6.06 15.05
N ASP A 6 9.29 6.91 14.70
CA ASP A 6 9.52 8.31 14.32
C ASP A 6 10.53 8.47 13.18
N LEU A 7 10.40 7.63 12.16
CA LEU A 7 11.27 7.63 10.99
C LEU A 7 11.14 8.98 10.24
N PRO A 8 12.21 9.82 10.22
CA PRO A 8 12.14 11.14 9.59
C PRO A 8 12.59 11.12 8.13
N VAL A 9 13.18 10.03 7.68
CA VAL A 9 13.80 9.87 6.36
C VAL A 9 13.32 8.56 5.71
N PRO A 10 13.52 8.35 4.41
CA PRO A 10 13.17 7.07 3.78
C PRO A 10 13.83 5.88 4.48
N LEU A 11 13.08 4.78 4.65
CA LEU A 11 13.64 3.50 5.09
C LEU A 11 14.66 2.98 4.07
N TYR A 12 14.36 3.17 2.80
CA TYR A 12 15.25 2.83 1.69
C TYR A 12 15.32 4.01 0.73
N TYR A 13 16.56 4.44 0.42
CA TYR A 13 16.84 5.51 -0.52
C TYR A 13 17.90 5.10 -1.52
N CYS A 14 17.61 5.28 -2.81
CA CYS A 14 18.56 5.04 -3.89
C CYS A 14 18.61 6.24 -4.82
N ASN A 15 19.80 6.77 -5.05
CA ASN A 15 20.00 7.98 -5.85
C ASN A 15 20.34 7.70 -7.32
N ASN A 16 20.72 6.49 -7.65
CA ASN A 16 21.16 6.10 -9.01
C ASN A 16 20.36 4.91 -9.55
N GLY A 17 20.58 4.58 -10.81
CA GLY A 17 19.85 3.56 -11.55
C GLY A 17 20.15 2.11 -11.12
N TYR A 18 20.00 1.78 -9.86
CA TYR A 18 20.17 0.42 -9.35
C TYR A 18 18.85 -0.33 -9.35
N ALA A 19 18.95 -1.64 -9.59
CA ALA A 19 17.83 -2.55 -9.53
C ALA A 19 18.01 -3.55 -8.38
N LEU A 20 16.98 -3.66 -7.55
CA LEU A 20 16.87 -4.71 -6.54
C LEU A 20 16.05 -5.87 -7.08
N SER A 21 16.52 -7.10 -6.85
CA SER A 21 15.72 -8.28 -7.16
C SER A 21 14.51 -8.39 -6.24
N SER A 22 14.67 -8.09 -4.95
CA SER A 22 13.56 -8.10 -4.01
C SER A 22 13.80 -7.18 -2.82
N LEU A 23 12.70 -6.68 -2.24
CA LEU A 23 12.65 -6.03 -0.94
C LEU A 23 11.41 -6.53 -0.20
N SER A 24 11.62 -7.09 0.98
CA SER A 24 10.54 -7.60 1.84
C SER A 24 10.56 -6.92 3.21
N ILE A 25 9.39 -6.48 3.67
CA ILE A 25 9.17 -5.90 4.99
C ILE A 25 8.15 -6.76 5.71
N THR A 26 8.60 -7.48 6.71
CA THR A 26 7.80 -8.52 7.38
C THR A 26 7.86 -8.34 8.90
N ASP A 27 6.70 -8.52 9.56
CA ASP A 27 6.55 -8.43 11.02
C ASP A 27 7.06 -7.12 11.62
N CYS A 28 6.88 -6.01 10.89
CA CYS A 28 7.37 -4.68 11.29
C CYS A 28 6.26 -3.77 11.81
N LEU A 29 6.61 -2.95 12.80
CA LEU A 29 5.83 -1.79 13.24
C LEU A 29 6.65 -0.54 12.96
N VAL A 30 6.16 0.32 12.08
CA VAL A 30 6.89 1.53 11.67
C VAL A 30 6.01 2.76 11.81
N SER A 31 6.49 3.74 12.57
CA SER A 31 5.91 5.09 12.58
C SER A 31 6.79 6.07 11.80
N ILE A 32 6.13 6.98 11.08
CA ILE A 32 6.78 8.05 10.30
C ILE A 32 6.24 9.38 10.81
N ASN A 33 7.13 10.27 11.23
CA ASN A 33 6.75 11.54 11.88
C ASN A 33 6.87 12.77 10.97
N THR A 34 7.18 12.57 9.71
CA THR A 34 7.36 13.67 8.74
C THR A 34 6.47 13.46 7.52
N ALA A 35 5.51 14.36 7.30
CA ALA A 35 4.50 14.27 6.24
C ALA A 35 5.08 14.13 4.82
N SER A 36 6.25 14.71 4.55
CA SER A 36 6.91 14.68 3.23
C SER A 36 7.82 13.47 3.01
N THR A 37 7.97 12.59 3.99
CA THR A 37 8.83 11.41 3.86
C THR A 37 8.23 10.40 2.91
N ILE A 38 8.99 9.99 1.90
CA ILE A 38 8.71 8.86 1.03
C ILE A 38 9.33 7.63 1.68
N PHE A 39 8.55 6.60 1.97
CA PHE A 39 9.04 5.43 2.71
C PHE A 39 10.12 4.65 1.95
N ILE A 40 9.88 4.41 0.65
CA ILE A 40 10.85 3.81 -0.27
C ILE A 40 11.05 4.74 -1.44
N ALA A 41 12.23 5.34 -1.57
CA ALA A 41 12.50 6.37 -2.55
C ALA A 41 13.63 6.01 -3.51
N PHE A 42 13.30 5.96 -4.80
CA PHE A 42 14.29 5.94 -5.88
C PHE A 42 14.30 7.30 -6.56
N ASN A 43 15.37 8.06 -6.38
CA ASN A 43 15.50 9.39 -6.98
C ASN A 43 16.05 9.35 -8.41
N GLY A 44 16.75 8.29 -8.77
CA GLY A 44 17.24 8.04 -10.13
C GLY A 44 16.41 6.98 -10.85
N GLN A 45 16.98 6.34 -11.86
CA GLN A 45 16.33 5.26 -12.63
C GLN A 45 16.38 3.91 -11.91
N GLY A 46 16.03 3.90 -10.59
CA GLY A 46 16.03 2.69 -9.78
C GLY A 46 14.71 1.92 -9.85
N TRP A 47 14.79 0.63 -9.59
CA TRP A 47 13.64 -0.28 -9.65
C TRP A 47 13.76 -1.43 -8.65
N ILE A 48 12.62 -1.89 -8.12
CA ILE A 48 12.53 -3.15 -7.38
C ILE A 48 11.70 -4.11 -8.20
N LYS A 49 12.22 -5.31 -8.48
CA LYS A 49 11.48 -6.35 -9.18
C LYS A 49 10.33 -6.84 -8.30
N ASP A 50 10.61 -7.33 -7.10
CA ASP A 50 9.60 -7.87 -6.19
C ASP A 50 9.60 -7.08 -4.87
N LEU A 51 8.47 -6.44 -4.57
CA LEU A 51 8.26 -5.68 -3.33
C LEU A 51 7.13 -6.31 -2.55
N SER A 52 7.40 -6.66 -1.29
CA SER A 52 6.40 -7.26 -0.42
C SER A 52 6.35 -6.63 0.97
N PHE A 53 5.14 -6.53 1.49
CA PHE A 53 4.82 -6.19 2.87
C PHE A 53 3.96 -7.31 3.46
N SER A 54 4.29 -7.79 4.64
CA SER A 54 3.49 -8.81 5.32
C SER A 54 3.51 -8.64 6.83
N ASN A 55 2.36 -8.92 7.47
CA ASN A 55 2.21 -8.87 8.92
C ASN A 55 2.76 -7.58 9.52
N SER A 56 2.52 -6.45 8.89
CA SER A 56 3.20 -5.20 9.24
C SER A 56 2.22 -4.04 9.34
N THR A 57 2.49 -3.17 10.30
CA THR A 57 1.81 -1.89 10.45
C THR A 57 2.77 -0.76 10.12
N ILE A 58 2.40 0.08 9.16
CA ILE A 58 3.14 1.27 8.77
C ILE A 58 2.19 2.46 8.79
N TYR A 59 2.54 3.47 9.55
CA TYR A 59 1.66 4.62 9.74
C TYR A 59 2.42 5.93 9.86
N TYR A 60 1.74 6.99 9.46
CA TYR A 60 2.22 8.35 9.72
C TYR A 60 1.56 8.88 10.98
N THR A 61 2.35 9.50 11.86
CA THR A 61 1.84 10.20 13.07
C THR A 61 1.28 11.59 12.74
N VAL A 62 1.57 12.08 11.55
CA VAL A 62 0.97 13.26 10.90
C VAL A 62 0.56 12.86 9.49
N PRO A 63 -0.54 13.37 8.92
CA PRO A 63 -1.00 12.94 7.61
C PRO A 63 0.11 13.02 6.55
N GLY A 64 0.51 11.88 6.01
CA GLY A 64 1.61 11.76 5.04
C GLY A 64 1.21 12.32 3.68
N SER A 65 1.83 13.41 3.23
CA SER A 65 1.51 14.07 1.96
C SER A 65 2.31 13.54 0.77
N ALA A 66 3.38 12.78 1.00
CA ALA A 66 4.23 12.21 -0.04
C ALA A 66 3.70 10.87 -0.57
N TYR A 67 4.29 10.38 -1.65
CA TYR A 67 4.14 9.00 -2.07
C TYR A 67 4.68 8.05 -0.99
N PHE A 68 4.07 6.88 -0.85
CA PHE A 68 4.62 5.85 0.03
C PHE A 68 5.83 5.17 -0.59
N VAL A 69 5.68 4.71 -1.84
CA VAL A 69 6.77 4.15 -2.63
C VAL A 69 6.89 4.95 -3.92
N GLN A 70 8.05 5.51 -4.19
CA GLN A 70 8.35 6.20 -5.42
C GLN A 70 9.47 5.48 -6.18
N MET A 71 9.17 5.06 -7.40
CA MET A 71 10.16 4.57 -8.35
C MET A 71 10.20 5.52 -9.54
N ARG A 72 11.35 6.07 -9.84
CA ARG A 72 11.55 6.95 -11.01
C ARG A 72 12.17 6.21 -12.19
N GLY A 73 12.45 4.94 -11.97
CA GLY A 73 13.02 4.08 -13.00
C GLY A 73 12.04 3.78 -14.11
N ARG A 74 12.60 3.42 -15.21
CA ARG A 74 11.90 2.80 -16.31
C ARG A 74 11.68 1.32 -15.97
N THR A 75 10.96 0.67 -16.79
CA THR A 75 10.52 -0.72 -16.67
C THR A 75 11.66 -1.71 -16.42
N PRO A 76 11.38 -2.90 -15.88
CA PRO A 76 12.38 -3.96 -15.70
C PRO A 76 13.18 -4.27 -16.96
N SER A 77 12.57 -4.16 -18.15
CA SER A 77 13.23 -4.37 -19.44
C SER A 77 14.32 -3.34 -19.77
N ASN A 78 14.35 -2.19 -19.09
CA ASN A 78 15.39 -1.17 -19.32
C ASN A 78 16.65 -1.37 -18.46
N PHE A 79 16.63 -2.31 -17.50
CA PHE A 79 17.83 -2.73 -16.81
C PHE A 79 18.55 -3.78 -17.69
N SER A 80 19.47 -3.33 -18.53
CA SER A 80 20.18 -4.23 -19.45
C SER A 80 20.82 -5.38 -18.66
N GLY A 81 20.51 -6.61 -19.04
CA GLY A 81 21.02 -7.80 -18.38
C GLY A 81 20.20 -8.32 -17.22
N SER A 82 19.14 -7.64 -16.78
CA SER A 82 18.29 -8.16 -15.69
C SER A 82 17.44 -9.37 -16.14
N GLY A 83 17.03 -9.39 -17.41
CA GLY A 83 16.14 -10.43 -17.92
C GLY A 83 14.74 -10.46 -17.28
N TRP A 84 14.37 -9.43 -16.51
CA TRP A 84 13.12 -9.42 -15.77
C TRP A 84 11.94 -9.08 -16.68
N SER A 85 11.07 -10.05 -16.89
CA SER A 85 9.81 -9.89 -17.63
C SER A 85 8.59 -9.79 -16.70
N THR A 86 8.77 -10.04 -15.40
CA THR A 86 7.70 -10.03 -14.40
C THR A 86 8.09 -9.20 -13.18
N SER A 87 7.10 -8.69 -12.45
CA SER A 87 7.30 -7.94 -11.20
C SER A 87 6.14 -8.19 -10.24
N LEU A 88 6.44 -8.36 -8.95
CA LEU A 88 5.45 -8.61 -7.91
C LEU A 88 5.32 -7.40 -6.98
N ARG A 89 4.08 -7.04 -6.67
CA ARG A 89 3.70 -6.14 -5.57
C ARG A 89 2.77 -6.91 -4.65
N LYS A 90 3.22 -7.14 -3.42
CA LYS A 90 2.47 -7.95 -2.46
C LYS A 90 2.25 -7.20 -1.17
N MET A 91 1.01 -7.22 -0.69
CA MET A 91 0.61 -6.73 0.63
C MET A 91 -0.31 -7.77 1.24
N SER A 92 0.08 -8.34 2.37
CA SER A 92 -0.73 -9.36 3.05
C SER A 92 -0.72 -9.16 4.56
N ASN A 93 -1.90 -9.17 5.16
CA ASN A 93 -2.07 -8.97 6.59
C ASN A 93 -1.38 -7.69 7.09
N CYS A 94 -1.58 -6.59 6.41
CA CYS A 94 -0.95 -5.31 6.74
C CYS A 94 -1.99 -4.28 7.20
N THR A 95 -1.51 -3.31 7.97
CA THR A 95 -2.27 -2.11 8.32
C THR A 95 -1.47 -0.88 7.89
N PHE A 96 -2.06 -0.09 7.01
CA PHE A 96 -1.52 1.18 6.53
C PHE A 96 -2.42 2.32 7.00
N TYR A 97 -1.84 3.36 7.60
CA TYR A 97 -2.62 4.47 8.14
C TYR A 97 -2.03 5.83 7.78
N GLN A 98 -2.88 6.73 7.30
CA GLN A 98 -2.55 8.12 6.92
C GLN A 98 -1.42 8.25 5.88
N ILE A 99 -1.34 7.33 4.93
CA ILE A 99 -0.31 7.30 3.90
C ILE A 99 -0.79 7.97 2.62
N GLY A 100 0.06 8.82 2.03
CA GLY A 100 -0.21 9.42 0.72
C GLY A 100 -1.45 10.30 0.69
N THR A 101 -1.80 10.98 1.77
CA THR A 101 -3.08 11.70 1.92
C THR A 101 -3.34 12.72 0.80
N ASN A 102 -2.29 13.34 0.24
CA ASN A 102 -2.37 14.27 -0.89
C ASN A 102 -1.79 13.70 -2.18
N ASN A 103 -1.42 12.42 -2.20
CA ASN A 103 -0.74 11.78 -3.32
C ASN A 103 -1.21 10.33 -3.52
N ARG A 104 -0.53 9.61 -4.40
CA ARG A 104 -0.71 8.19 -4.63
C ARG A 104 0.07 7.38 -3.61
N PHE A 105 -0.38 6.18 -3.30
CA PHE A 105 0.38 5.24 -2.48
C PHE A 105 1.65 4.80 -3.21
N PHE A 106 1.51 4.30 -4.42
CA PHE A 106 2.61 3.96 -5.31
C PHE A 106 2.75 5.00 -6.44
N ASN A 107 3.97 5.44 -6.72
CA ASN A 107 4.28 6.29 -7.88
C ASN A 107 5.23 5.56 -8.82
N ASN A 108 4.82 5.39 -10.07
CA ASN A 108 5.55 4.68 -11.13
C ASN A 108 5.98 3.25 -10.78
N VAL A 109 5.28 2.60 -9.87
CA VAL A 109 5.62 1.26 -9.37
C VAL A 109 5.08 0.18 -10.29
N ILE A 110 4.01 0.49 -11.02
CA ILE A 110 3.42 -0.34 -12.05
C ILE A 110 3.33 0.53 -13.30
N ASN A 111 4.31 0.49 -14.15
CA ASN A 111 4.32 1.27 -15.38
C ASN A 111 5.19 0.60 -16.43
N SER A 112 4.60 -0.30 -17.22
CA SER A 112 5.31 -0.86 -18.36
C SER A 112 4.38 -1.55 -19.34
N ASN A 113 4.57 -1.23 -20.60
CA ASN A 113 3.94 -1.94 -21.72
C ASN A 113 4.60 -3.31 -22.01
N SER A 114 5.67 -3.68 -21.31
CA SER A 114 6.50 -4.83 -21.65
C SER A 114 6.73 -5.84 -20.52
N ALA A 115 6.30 -5.54 -19.29
CA ALA A 115 6.40 -6.48 -18.17
C ALA A 115 5.02 -6.88 -17.66
N VAL A 116 4.89 -8.12 -17.20
CA VAL A 116 3.70 -8.60 -16.50
C VAL A 116 3.83 -8.30 -15.02
N PHE A 117 2.87 -7.59 -14.46
CA PHE A 117 2.81 -7.30 -13.05
C PHE A 117 1.84 -8.23 -12.34
N PHE A 118 2.25 -8.67 -11.16
CA PHE A 118 1.39 -9.36 -10.21
C PHE A 118 1.14 -8.42 -9.03
N LEU A 119 -0.12 -8.11 -8.76
CA LEU A 119 -0.55 -7.35 -7.60
C LEU A 119 -1.36 -8.27 -6.69
N GLU A 120 -0.76 -8.66 -5.59
CA GLU A 120 -1.39 -9.48 -4.55
C GLU A 120 -1.69 -8.61 -3.33
N MET A 121 -2.96 -8.44 -3.01
CA MET A 121 -3.40 -7.71 -1.83
C MET A 121 -4.46 -8.52 -1.09
N GLN A 122 -4.12 -8.97 0.10
CA GLN A 122 -5.00 -9.81 0.90
C GLN A 122 -4.99 -9.39 2.37
N ASN A 123 -6.17 -9.38 2.98
CA ASN A 123 -6.34 -9.10 4.41
C ASN A 123 -5.64 -7.81 4.86
N THR A 124 -5.66 -6.78 4.02
CA THR A 124 -4.92 -5.54 4.26
C THR A 124 -5.87 -4.37 4.48
N ILE A 125 -5.59 -3.57 5.50
CA ILE A 125 -6.35 -2.36 5.84
C ILE A 125 -5.58 -1.13 5.35
N PHE A 126 -6.24 -0.33 4.53
CA PHE A 126 -5.84 1.01 4.15
C PHE A 126 -6.80 2.00 4.81
N ALA A 127 -6.36 2.64 5.88
CA ALA A 127 -7.19 3.59 6.61
C ALA A 127 -6.63 5.00 6.50
N ASP A 128 -7.48 5.95 6.09
CA ASP A 128 -7.12 7.34 5.82
C ASP A 128 -5.92 7.50 4.85
N CYS A 129 -5.78 6.54 3.93
CA CYS A 129 -4.75 6.57 2.88
C CYS A 129 -5.28 7.22 1.61
N VAL A 130 -4.42 7.95 0.87
CA VAL A 130 -4.68 8.59 -0.45
C VAL A 130 -5.94 9.47 -0.52
N VAL A 131 -6.17 10.21 0.49
CA VAL A 131 -7.44 10.90 0.82
C VAL A 131 -7.85 12.00 -0.15
N SER A 132 -6.90 12.75 -0.71
CA SER A 132 -7.20 13.85 -1.65
C SER A 132 -7.88 13.39 -2.93
N SER A 133 -7.88 12.09 -3.17
CA SER A 133 -8.53 11.46 -4.32
C SER A 133 -9.96 11.02 -4.04
N ALA A 134 -10.38 11.08 -2.80
CA ALA A 134 -11.69 10.63 -2.35
C ALA A 134 -12.87 11.41 -2.93
N THR A 135 -12.62 12.62 -3.39
CA THR A 135 -13.61 13.48 -4.04
C THR A 135 -13.59 13.39 -5.56
N GLY A 136 -12.65 12.64 -6.13
CA GLY A 136 -12.49 12.49 -7.56
C GLY A 136 -13.03 11.16 -8.10
N THR A 137 -13.15 11.09 -9.42
CA THR A 137 -13.62 9.91 -10.16
C THR A 137 -12.65 8.71 -10.14
N GLU A 138 -11.49 8.87 -9.53
CA GLU A 138 -10.41 7.88 -9.58
C GLU A 138 -10.32 7.01 -8.32
N GLY A 139 -11.27 6.49 -7.72
CA GLY A 139 -11.28 5.60 -6.55
C GLY A 139 -9.95 5.34 -5.77
N VAL A 140 -10.03 4.99 -4.52
CA VAL A 140 -8.84 4.78 -3.66
C VAL A 140 -7.97 3.61 -4.16
N PHE A 141 -8.59 2.55 -4.63
CA PHE A 141 -7.86 1.39 -5.16
C PHE A 141 -6.94 1.78 -6.32
N ARG A 142 -7.43 2.57 -7.28
CA ARG A 142 -6.62 3.07 -8.39
C ARG A 142 -5.44 3.91 -7.92
N ARG A 143 -5.61 4.71 -6.88
CA ARG A 143 -4.53 5.53 -6.30
C ARG A 143 -3.53 4.71 -5.49
N ILE A 144 -3.97 3.63 -4.87
CA ILE A 144 -3.07 2.69 -4.21
C ILE A 144 -2.23 1.97 -5.27
N CYS A 145 -2.85 1.42 -6.30
CA CYS A 145 -2.16 0.60 -7.30
C CYS A 145 -1.35 1.42 -8.30
N ASN A 146 -1.83 2.63 -8.65
CA ASN A 146 -1.25 3.49 -9.69
C ASN A 146 -0.83 2.74 -10.96
N ALA A 147 -1.67 1.84 -11.43
CA ALA A 147 -1.44 1.09 -12.65
C ALA A 147 -1.69 2.00 -13.87
N GLY A 148 -0.62 2.48 -14.50
CA GLY A 148 -0.72 3.32 -15.71
C GLY A 148 -1.21 2.54 -16.93
N ASN A 149 -1.05 1.23 -16.93
CA ASN A 149 -1.47 0.33 -18.01
C ASN A 149 -2.01 -0.97 -17.42
N TYR A 150 -3.31 -1.01 -17.22
CA TYR A 150 -4.00 -2.11 -16.52
C TYR A 150 -4.00 -3.44 -17.26
N GLY A 151 -3.78 -3.42 -18.58
CA GLY A 151 -3.82 -4.63 -19.41
C GLY A 151 -2.77 -5.69 -19.09
N ASN A 152 -1.70 -5.31 -18.36
CA ASN A 152 -0.60 -6.22 -18.01
C ASN A 152 -0.51 -6.51 -16.51
N VAL A 153 -1.58 -6.26 -15.74
CA VAL A 153 -1.62 -6.51 -14.31
C VAL A 153 -2.50 -7.72 -14.01
N ASN A 154 -1.93 -8.70 -13.32
CA ASN A 154 -2.66 -9.83 -12.77
C ASN A 154 -2.96 -9.54 -11.30
N TYR A 155 -4.25 -9.50 -10.94
CA TYR A 155 -4.72 -9.18 -9.60
C TYR A 155 -5.05 -10.45 -8.81
N THR A 156 -4.56 -10.52 -7.58
CA THR A 156 -5.03 -11.47 -6.55
C THR A 156 -5.44 -10.67 -5.33
N LEU A 157 -6.74 -10.45 -5.17
CA LEU A 157 -7.31 -9.57 -4.16
C LEU A 157 -8.22 -10.36 -3.22
N GLY A 158 -8.27 -9.98 -1.93
CA GLY A 158 -9.21 -10.60 -1.01
C GLY A 158 -9.22 -9.95 0.38
N TYR A 159 -10.43 -9.69 0.88
CA TYR A 159 -10.67 -9.19 2.23
C TYR A 159 -9.91 -7.92 2.59
N ASN A 160 -9.70 -7.02 1.62
CA ASN A 160 -9.08 -5.74 1.88
C ASN A 160 -10.11 -4.70 2.36
N THR A 161 -9.63 -3.69 3.06
CA THR A 161 -10.42 -2.53 3.52
C THR A 161 -9.81 -1.24 3.01
N TYR A 162 -10.67 -0.34 2.50
CA TYR A 162 -10.30 0.98 2.00
C TYR A 162 -11.15 2.01 2.74
N TYR A 163 -10.74 2.34 3.96
CA TYR A 163 -11.51 3.18 4.87
C TYR A 163 -11.01 4.62 4.86
N TYR A 164 -11.94 5.55 4.84
CA TYR A 164 -11.67 6.98 5.01
C TYR A 164 -12.64 7.64 5.97
N SER A 165 -12.14 8.09 7.11
CA SER A 165 -12.94 8.59 8.23
C SER A 165 -13.75 9.86 7.91
N ALA A 166 -13.30 10.70 6.98
CA ALA A 166 -13.97 11.96 6.63
C ALA A 166 -15.07 11.82 5.55
N VAL A 167 -15.34 10.63 5.05
CA VAL A 167 -16.40 10.37 4.06
C VAL A 167 -17.59 9.70 4.73
N PRO A 168 -18.83 10.17 4.51
CA PRO A 168 -20.01 9.46 4.99
C PRO A 168 -20.00 7.99 4.52
N GLY A 169 -20.11 7.07 5.45
CA GLY A 169 -19.96 5.63 5.19
C GLY A 169 -18.52 5.12 5.20
N GLY A 170 -17.53 6.00 5.17
CA GLY A 170 -16.13 5.68 5.40
C GLY A 170 -15.44 4.78 4.39
N PHE A 171 -16.10 4.36 3.31
CA PHE A 171 -15.60 3.35 2.40
C PHE A 171 -15.42 3.88 0.97
N LEU A 172 -14.24 3.71 0.41
CA LEU A 172 -13.81 4.35 -0.83
C LEU A 172 -13.28 3.37 -1.88
N ASP A 173 -13.86 2.20 -1.96
CA ASP A 173 -13.49 1.21 -2.97
C ASP A 173 -14.36 1.34 -4.22
N TYR A 174 -14.37 2.47 -4.90
CA TYR A 174 -15.07 2.45 -6.18
C TYR A 174 -14.48 3.44 -7.19
N ASP A 175 -14.24 2.94 -8.36
CA ASP A 175 -14.41 3.67 -9.59
C ASP A 175 -15.51 2.96 -10.35
N THR A 176 -16.61 3.62 -10.58
CA THR A 176 -17.75 3.05 -11.30
C THR A 176 -17.55 3.00 -12.81
N SER A 177 -16.53 3.69 -13.32
CA SER A 177 -16.27 3.85 -14.74
C SER A 177 -15.20 2.92 -15.29
N ASP A 178 -14.34 2.35 -14.42
CA ASP A 178 -13.21 1.51 -14.84
C ASP A 178 -13.15 0.22 -14.00
N GLU A 179 -13.41 -0.91 -14.65
CA GLU A 179 -13.31 -2.22 -13.99
C GLU A 179 -11.94 -2.48 -13.39
N ASN A 180 -10.88 -1.91 -13.95
CA ASN A 180 -9.53 -2.06 -13.44
C ASN A 180 -9.18 -1.08 -12.29
N GLY A 181 -10.05 -0.15 -12.01
CA GLY A 181 -9.87 0.89 -10.98
C GLY A 181 -10.39 0.51 -9.60
N ARG A 182 -10.94 -0.68 -9.39
CA ARG A 182 -11.56 -1.14 -8.15
C ARG A 182 -11.09 -2.51 -7.70
N ASP A 183 -11.32 -2.85 -6.44
CA ASP A 183 -11.13 -4.21 -5.94
C ASP A 183 -12.26 -5.12 -6.42
N HIS A 184 -11.95 -6.00 -7.40
CA HIS A 184 -12.90 -6.92 -8.02
C HIS A 184 -13.12 -8.21 -7.24
N SER A 185 -12.49 -8.40 -6.08
CA SER A 185 -12.58 -9.65 -5.34
C SER A 185 -14.01 -9.99 -4.91
N GLY A 186 -14.87 -8.99 -4.80
CA GLY A 186 -16.19 -9.13 -4.19
C GLY A 186 -16.16 -9.37 -2.68
N THR A 187 -14.97 -9.36 -2.07
CA THR A 187 -14.74 -9.70 -0.66
C THR A 187 -14.23 -8.52 0.17
N ALA A 188 -14.12 -7.33 -0.42
CA ALA A 188 -13.70 -6.13 0.29
C ALA A 188 -14.58 -5.87 1.52
N ILE A 189 -13.95 -5.59 2.66
CA ILE A 189 -14.64 -5.35 3.92
C ILE A 189 -15.08 -3.90 3.99
N LYS A 190 -16.39 -3.67 3.98
CA LYS A 190 -17.02 -2.34 3.86
C LYS A 190 -17.50 -1.79 5.19
N VAL A 191 -16.71 -1.97 6.24
CA VAL A 191 -16.99 -1.43 7.57
C VAL A 191 -15.74 -0.77 8.14
N GLU A 192 -15.96 0.11 9.10
CA GLU A 192 -14.88 0.78 9.82
C GLU A 192 -14.03 -0.23 10.59
N PRO A 193 -12.68 -0.15 10.52
CA PRO A 193 -11.79 -1.02 11.31
C PRO A 193 -11.96 -0.87 12.82
N LYS A 194 -12.38 0.32 13.28
CA LYS A 194 -12.57 0.65 14.71
C LYS A 194 -11.30 0.38 15.51
N PHE A 195 -10.23 1.04 15.13
CA PHE A 195 -8.99 1.02 15.92
C PHE A 195 -9.18 1.65 17.29
N VAL A 196 -8.55 1.09 18.31
CA VAL A 196 -8.64 1.61 19.68
C VAL A 196 -8.05 3.02 19.77
N ASN A 197 -6.85 3.25 19.24
CA ASN A 197 -6.22 4.56 19.27
C ASN A 197 -5.13 4.71 18.19
N ALA A 198 -5.53 4.68 16.92
CA ALA A 198 -4.60 4.74 15.78
C ALA A 198 -3.68 5.98 15.79
N ALA A 199 -4.17 7.12 16.28
CA ALA A 199 -3.37 8.35 16.37
C ALA A 199 -2.14 8.20 17.28
N ASN A 200 -2.20 7.31 18.27
CA ASN A 200 -1.10 6.99 19.16
C ASN A 200 -0.45 5.63 18.85
N GLY A 201 -0.73 5.06 17.68
CA GLY A 201 -0.10 3.82 17.21
C GLY A 201 -0.71 2.53 17.79
N ASP A 202 -1.90 2.61 18.41
CA ASP A 202 -2.66 1.45 18.83
C ASP A 202 -3.73 1.11 17.78
N PHE A 203 -3.44 0.10 16.98
CA PHE A 203 -4.31 -0.38 15.91
C PHE A 203 -5.09 -1.63 16.30
N THR A 204 -5.21 -1.89 17.62
CA THR A 204 -6.06 -2.98 18.10
C THR A 204 -7.46 -2.88 17.52
N LEU A 205 -7.91 -3.96 16.90
CA LEU A 205 -9.17 -4.02 16.17
C LEU A 205 -10.35 -4.36 17.12
N SER A 206 -11.41 -3.60 16.99
CA SER A 206 -12.68 -3.92 17.64
C SER A 206 -13.82 -4.22 16.65
N SER A 207 -13.58 -4.12 15.37
CA SER A 207 -14.51 -4.53 14.33
C SER A 207 -14.58 -6.06 14.23
N SER A 208 -15.76 -6.62 14.53
CA SER A 208 -15.99 -8.08 14.48
C SER A 208 -15.74 -8.68 13.09
N GLU A 209 -16.03 -7.94 12.03
CA GLU A 209 -15.81 -8.40 10.65
C GLU A 209 -14.34 -8.52 10.32
N HIS A 210 -13.53 -7.52 10.67
CA HIS A 210 -12.07 -7.58 10.48
C HIS A 210 -11.43 -8.70 11.30
N ILE A 211 -11.88 -8.89 12.53
CA ILE A 211 -11.42 -9.96 13.40
C ILE A 211 -11.77 -11.33 12.80
N ALA A 212 -13.01 -11.54 12.37
CA ALA A 212 -13.47 -12.80 11.80
C ALA A 212 -12.72 -13.17 10.49
N LYS A 213 -12.35 -12.18 9.69
CA LYS A 213 -11.57 -12.35 8.46
C LYS A 213 -10.07 -12.29 8.67
N ARG A 214 -9.62 -12.05 9.89
CA ARG A 214 -8.20 -11.83 10.25
C ARG A 214 -7.53 -10.77 9.35
N CYS A 215 -8.28 -9.70 9.07
CA CYS A 215 -7.82 -8.60 8.21
C CYS A 215 -6.99 -7.60 9.03
N GLY A 216 -5.88 -7.16 8.46
CA GLY A 216 -4.91 -6.28 9.10
C GLY A 216 -3.70 -7.04 9.67
N ASP A 217 -2.80 -6.31 10.29
CA ASP A 217 -1.60 -6.87 10.93
C ASP A 217 -2.03 -7.79 12.11
N PRO A 218 -1.59 -9.05 12.12
CA PRO A 218 -1.95 -10.02 13.16
C PRO A 218 -1.64 -9.58 14.59
N ARG A 219 -0.69 -8.66 14.77
CA ARG A 219 -0.32 -8.06 16.05
C ARG A 219 -1.52 -7.44 16.79
N TRP A 220 -2.49 -6.94 16.04
CA TRP A 220 -3.63 -6.19 16.54
C TRP A 220 -4.93 -7.00 16.60
N LEU A 221 -4.85 -8.25 16.22
CA LEU A 221 -5.96 -9.18 16.31
C LEU A 221 -5.98 -9.87 17.68
N PRO A 222 -7.15 -10.20 18.21
CA PRO A 222 -7.23 -11.06 19.39
C PRO A 222 -6.48 -12.37 19.16
N THR A 223 -5.76 -12.80 20.18
CA THR A 223 -5.19 -14.16 20.19
C THR A 223 -6.33 -15.16 20.17
N THR A 224 -6.32 -16.06 19.21
CA THR A 224 -7.21 -17.23 19.24
C THR A 224 -6.70 -18.17 20.34
N GLU A 225 -7.47 -18.33 21.41
CA GLU A 225 -7.26 -19.41 22.37
C GLU A 225 -7.44 -20.78 21.73
#